data_52bba52513d721017e3fc410056c4850
#
_entry.id   52bba52513d721017e3fc410056c4850
#
_cell.length_a   1.000
_cell.length_b   1.000
_cell.length_c   1.000
_cell.angle_alpha   90.00
_cell.angle_beta   90.00
_cell.angle_gamma   90.00
#
_symmetry.space_group_name_H-M   'P 1'
#
loop_
_entity.id
_entity.type
_entity.pdbx_description
1 polymer ?
#
loop_
_entity_poly.entity_id
_entity_poly.type
_entity_poly.pdbx_seq_one_letter_code
_entity_poly.pdbx_strand_id
1 'polypeptide(L)'
;MKLLIVDDQSTVVQGLLHCTNWAAMGFTVVDTALNAVDAKASLLRQEAEVMLCDIEMPMESGLDLLDWLRQRGMTTRCIFLTAHAEFRYAQEALRLGGFDYIMQPAPYEQVADAVSRALDNVKEEWAALELQSRGAVFDDQKKEIVETMLRGFLLGNAPGSSLTAFEELSLVPRQERECWVALMQPLRWKQGEEPWELSLLSTAVGNMSSEVFTPLQVLSVTVAIPAEQCLVLVLQSRVGEPLEADYITRQLKSAKCVRAVYPL
;
A
#
# COMPACT_ATOMS: atom_id res chain seq x y z
N MET A 1 -18.89 -8.57 -5.01
CA MET A 1 -18.87 -7.29 -5.74
C MET A 1 -20.29 -6.83 -6.01
N LYS A 2 -20.53 -5.55 -5.97
CA LYS A 2 -21.85 -4.93 -6.16
C LYS A 2 -21.86 -4.07 -7.43
N LEU A 3 -22.89 -4.22 -8.24
CA LEU A 3 -23.25 -3.31 -9.33
C LEU A 3 -24.42 -2.45 -8.87
N LEU A 4 -24.37 -1.14 -9.10
CA LEU A 4 -25.50 -0.23 -8.90
C LEU A 4 -25.94 0.34 -10.25
N ILE A 5 -27.23 0.26 -10.55
CA ILE A 5 -27.85 0.82 -11.76
C ILE A 5 -28.74 1.99 -11.33
N VAL A 6 -28.46 3.17 -11.88
CA VAL A 6 -29.14 4.42 -11.52
C VAL A 6 -29.71 5.09 -12.79
N ASP A 7 -31.01 5.20 -12.86
CA ASP A 7 -31.71 5.86 -13.98
C ASP A 7 -33.13 6.22 -13.51
N ASP A 8 -33.63 7.40 -13.84
CA ASP A 8 -34.97 7.86 -13.41
C ASP A 8 -36.11 7.13 -14.14
N GLN A 9 -35.78 6.47 -15.24
CA GLN A 9 -36.71 5.68 -16.04
C GLN A 9 -36.68 4.22 -15.60
N SER A 10 -37.68 3.76 -14.86
CA SER A 10 -37.81 2.38 -14.40
C SER A 10 -37.71 1.32 -15.50
N THR A 11 -38.16 1.66 -16.73
CA THR A 11 -38.07 0.79 -17.91
C THR A 11 -36.62 0.58 -18.35
N VAL A 12 -35.76 1.60 -18.28
CA VAL A 12 -34.34 1.50 -18.58
C VAL A 12 -33.64 0.66 -17.53
N VAL A 13 -33.91 0.94 -16.24
CA VAL A 13 -33.39 0.13 -15.13
C VAL A 13 -33.71 -1.35 -15.29
N GLN A 14 -34.98 -1.68 -15.59
CA GLN A 14 -35.41 -3.07 -15.82
C GLN A 14 -34.74 -3.69 -17.06
N GLY A 15 -34.60 -2.93 -18.14
CA GLY A 15 -33.87 -3.35 -19.34
C GLY A 15 -32.42 -3.70 -19.03
N LEU A 16 -31.71 -2.81 -18.34
CA LEU A 16 -30.31 -3.00 -17.92
C LEU A 16 -30.16 -4.16 -16.92
N LEU A 17 -31.08 -4.30 -15.97
CA LEU A 17 -31.06 -5.37 -14.98
C LEU A 17 -31.12 -6.77 -15.64
N HIS A 18 -31.88 -6.90 -16.74
CA HIS A 18 -32.10 -8.16 -17.42
C HIS A 18 -31.27 -8.33 -18.71
N CYS A 19 -30.51 -7.31 -19.12
CA CYS A 19 -29.79 -7.34 -20.40
C CYS A 19 -28.64 -8.36 -20.44
N THR A 20 -28.11 -8.73 -19.26
CA THR A 20 -27.01 -9.68 -19.16
C THR A 20 -27.04 -10.44 -17.82
N ASN A 21 -26.30 -11.52 -17.74
CA ASN A 21 -26.15 -12.27 -16.50
C ASN A 21 -25.00 -11.65 -15.66
N TRP A 22 -25.32 -10.64 -14.87
CA TRP A 22 -24.38 -9.94 -14.01
C TRP A 22 -23.69 -10.85 -13.00
N ALA A 23 -24.40 -11.90 -12.53
CA ALA A 23 -23.83 -12.89 -11.63
C ALA A 23 -22.69 -13.69 -12.29
N ALA A 24 -22.83 -14.02 -13.58
CA ALA A 24 -21.75 -14.70 -14.34
C ALA A 24 -20.52 -13.80 -14.54
N MET A 25 -20.68 -12.48 -14.50
CA MET A 25 -19.57 -11.52 -14.55
C MET A 25 -18.85 -11.35 -13.20
N GLY A 26 -19.44 -11.88 -12.10
CA GLY A 26 -18.85 -11.83 -10.76
C GLY A 26 -19.51 -10.86 -9.77
N PHE A 27 -20.64 -10.27 -10.13
CA PHE A 27 -21.40 -9.46 -9.19
C PHE A 27 -22.29 -10.36 -8.32
N THR A 28 -22.13 -10.22 -7.01
CA THR A 28 -22.95 -10.95 -6.01
C THR A 28 -24.20 -10.17 -5.62
N VAL A 29 -24.21 -8.86 -5.85
CA VAL A 29 -25.32 -7.96 -5.60
C VAL A 29 -25.49 -7.05 -6.81
N VAL A 30 -26.71 -6.95 -7.31
CA VAL A 30 -27.12 -5.92 -8.29
C VAL A 30 -28.24 -5.11 -7.65
N ASP A 31 -27.95 -3.85 -7.37
CA ASP A 31 -28.90 -2.92 -6.74
C ASP A 31 -29.35 -1.87 -7.77
N THR A 32 -30.50 -1.26 -7.55
CA THR A 32 -31.07 -0.28 -8.47
C THR A 32 -31.56 0.95 -7.72
N ALA A 33 -31.47 2.11 -8.35
CA ALA A 33 -31.99 3.36 -7.83
C ALA A 33 -32.65 4.18 -8.95
N LEU A 34 -33.72 4.89 -8.63
CA LEU A 34 -34.44 5.74 -9.59
C LEU A 34 -34.10 7.23 -9.46
N ASN A 35 -33.18 7.58 -8.60
CA ASN A 35 -32.71 8.94 -8.39
C ASN A 35 -31.40 8.94 -7.58
N ALA A 36 -30.74 10.09 -7.51
CA ALA A 36 -29.48 10.23 -6.78
C ALA A 36 -29.62 10.01 -5.27
N VAL A 37 -30.74 10.32 -4.65
CA VAL A 37 -30.97 10.13 -3.20
C VAL A 37 -30.97 8.64 -2.84
N ASP A 38 -31.72 7.84 -3.59
CA ASP A 38 -31.76 6.39 -3.40
C ASP A 38 -30.42 5.74 -3.72
N ALA A 39 -29.73 6.23 -4.76
CA ALA A 39 -28.37 5.79 -5.09
C ALA A 39 -27.38 6.05 -3.94
N LYS A 40 -27.39 7.25 -3.37
CA LYS A 40 -26.56 7.60 -2.20
C LYS A 40 -26.90 6.72 -0.99
N ALA A 41 -28.16 6.47 -0.73
CA ALA A 41 -28.58 5.58 0.35
C ALA A 41 -28.10 4.12 0.15
N SER A 42 -28.11 3.64 -1.10
CA SER A 42 -27.57 2.33 -1.45
C SER A 42 -26.06 2.26 -1.27
N LEU A 43 -25.32 3.29 -1.75
CA LEU A 43 -23.86 3.39 -1.67
C LEU A 43 -23.35 3.52 -0.22
N LEU A 44 -24.07 4.22 0.64
CA LEU A 44 -23.74 4.34 2.07
C LEU A 44 -23.95 3.03 2.84
N ARG A 45 -24.89 2.17 2.41
CA ARG A 45 -25.06 0.85 3.01
C ARG A 45 -23.95 -0.11 2.63
N GLN A 46 -23.57 -0.09 1.36
CA GLN A 46 -22.49 -0.88 0.79
C GLN A 46 -22.00 -0.17 -0.47
N GLU A 47 -20.72 0.16 -0.52
CA GLU A 47 -20.10 0.72 -1.72
C GLU A 47 -20.27 -0.24 -2.90
N ALA A 48 -20.50 0.31 -4.09
CA ALA A 48 -20.55 -0.45 -5.32
C ALA A 48 -19.20 -0.34 -6.04
N GLU A 49 -18.68 -1.44 -6.54
CA GLU A 49 -17.47 -1.45 -7.35
C GLU A 49 -17.69 -0.79 -8.71
N VAL A 50 -18.86 -1.01 -9.28
CA VAL A 50 -19.26 -0.42 -10.57
C VAL A 50 -20.64 0.20 -10.45
N MET A 51 -20.83 1.37 -11.04
CA MET A 51 -22.12 2.06 -11.15
C MET A 51 -22.39 2.41 -12.62
N LEU A 52 -23.56 1.98 -13.13
CA LEU A 52 -24.15 2.50 -14.35
C LEU A 52 -25.08 3.64 -13.96
N CYS A 53 -24.90 4.82 -14.51
CA CYS A 53 -25.66 5.99 -14.10
C CYS A 53 -26.09 6.83 -15.28
N ASP A 54 -27.38 7.17 -15.35
CA ASP A 54 -27.83 8.24 -16.25
C ASP A 54 -27.30 9.59 -15.74
N ILE A 55 -27.00 10.47 -16.68
CA ILE A 55 -26.56 11.85 -16.37
C ILE A 55 -27.75 12.73 -16.02
N GLU A 56 -28.83 12.65 -16.80
CA GLU A 56 -29.94 13.57 -16.71
C GLU A 56 -31.05 13.01 -15.81
N MET A 57 -30.90 13.15 -14.53
CA MET A 57 -31.92 12.79 -13.54
C MET A 57 -32.56 14.03 -12.91
N PRO A 58 -33.84 13.97 -12.52
CA PRO A 58 -34.51 15.04 -11.80
C PRO A 58 -33.82 15.41 -10.48
N MET A 59 -33.75 16.69 -10.17
CA MET A 59 -33.20 17.27 -8.93
C MET A 59 -31.66 17.23 -8.84
N GLU A 60 -31.02 16.12 -9.11
CA GLU A 60 -29.58 15.94 -8.98
C GLU A 60 -29.06 15.02 -10.10
N SER A 61 -28.10 15.50 -10.86
CA SER A 61 -27.56 14.78 -12.02
C SER A 61 -26.63 13.62 -11.60
N GLY A 62 -26.37 12.70 -12.54
CA GLY A 62 -25.38 11.65 -12.36
C GLY A 62 -23.96 12.20 -12.14
N LEU A 63 -23.64 13.37 -12.70
CA LEU A 63 -22.35 14.04 -12.48
C LEU A 63 -22.24 14.58 -11.04
N ASP A 64 -23.31 15.15 -10.48
CA ASP A 64 -23.35 15.58 -9.08
C ASP A 64 -23.20 14.38 -8.14
N LEU A 65 -23.79 13.23 -8.51
CA LEU A 65 -23.64 11.98 -7.77
C LEU A 65 -22.18 11.49 -7.80
N LEU A 66 -21.50 11.58 -8.94
CA LEU A 66 -20.09 11.22 -9.06
C LEU A 66 -19.20 12.16 -8.22
N ASP A 67 -19.43 13.47 -8.27
CA ASP A 67 -18.70 14.45 -7.45
C ASP A 67 -18.87 14.15 -5.96
N TRP A 68 -20.10 13.84 -5.54
CA TRP A 68 -20.40 13.43 -4.16
C TRP A 68 -19.62 12.15 -3.74
N LEU A 69 -19.49 11.16 -4.64
CA LEU A 69 -18.69 9.94 -4.40
C LEU A 69 -17.22 10.30 -4.19
N ARG A 70 -16.65 11.13 -5.06
CA ARG A 70 -15.23 11.52 -5.00
C ARG A 70 -14.91 12.34 -3.74
N GLN A 71 -15.79 13.24 -3.32
CA GLN A 71 -15.65 13.99 -2.06
C GLN A 71 -15.62 13.09 -0.82
N ARG A 72 -16.17 11.87 -0.89
CA ARG A 72 -16.14 10.86 0.17
C ARG A 72 -15.02 9.84 0.05
N GLY A 73 -14.17 9.98 -0.95
CA GLY A 73 -13.08 9.03 -1.19
C GLY A 73 -13.54 7.66 -1.71
N MET A 74 -14.79 7.56 -2.18
CA MET A 74 -15.30 6.32 -2.76
C MET A 74 -14.68 6.07 -4.14
N THR A 75 -14.28 4.82 -4.41
CA THR A 75 -13.54 4.42 -5.61
C THR A 75 -14.42 3.78 -6.70
N THR A 76 -15.74 3.84 -6.54
CA THR A 76 -16.73 3.31 -7.49
C THR A 76 -16.40 3.71 -8.93
N ARG A 77 -16.30 2.75 -9.85
CA ARG A 77 -16.16 2.98 -11.29
C ARG A 77 -17.51 3.38 -11.88
N CYS A 78 -17.64 4.64 -12.24
CA CYS A 78 -18.89 5.17 -12.78
C CYS A 78 -18.86 5.15 -14.32
N ILE A 79 -19.82 4.46 -14.93
CA ILE A 79 -20.07 4.42 -16.37
C ILE A 79 -21.35 5.21 -16.60
N PHE A 80 -21.24 6.29 -17.38
CA PHE A 80 -22.39 7.11 -17.69
C PHE A 80 -23.14 6.60 -18.92
N LEU A 81 -24.46 6.55 -18.81
CA LEU A 81 -25.40 6.30 -19.90
C LEU A 81 -26.18 7.59 -20.16
N THR A 82 -26.24 8.08 -21.38
CA THR A 82 -26.94 9.31 -21.68
C THR A 82 -27.55 9.33 -23.09
N ALA A 83 -28.74 9.85 -23.20
CA ALA A 83 -29.37 10.07 -24.50
C ALA A 83 -28.87 11.34 -25.22
N HIS A 84 -28.15 12.22 -24.53
CA HIS A 84 -27.69 13.48 -25.07
C HIS A 84 -26.22 13.49 -25.41
N ALA A 85 -25.89 13.73 -26.69
CA ALA A 85 -24.53 13.83 -27.21
C ALA A 85 -23.88 15.20 -26.89
N GLU A 86 -24.00 15.69 -25.66
CA GLU A 86 -23.34 16.93 -25.28
C GLU A 86 -21.87 16.69 -24.87
N PHE A 87 -20.98 17.24 -25.69
CA PHE A 87 -19.54 17.15 -25.43
C PHE A 87 -19.14 17.62 -24.00
N ARG A 88 -19.90 18.58 -23.45
CA ARG A 88 -19.68 19.09 -22.08
C ARG A 88 -19.86 18.02 -21.03
N TYR A 89 -20.85 17.13 -21.13
CA TYR A 89 -21.07 16.04 -20.18
C TYR A 89 -19.93 15.03 -20.19
N ALA A 90 -19.48 14.64 -21.39
CA ALA A 90 -18.33 13.74 -21.52
C ALA A 90 -17.05 14.34 -20.92
N GLN A 91 -16.80 15.63 -21.18
CA GLN A 91 -15.65 16.34 -20.64
C GLN A 91 -15.70 16.43 -19.10
N GLU A 92 -16.86 16.72 -18.54
CA GLU A 92 -17.04 16.83 -17.10
C GLU A 92 -16.99 15.48 -16.41
N ALA A 93 -17.59 14.43 -16.99
CA ALA A 93 -17.47 13.06 -16.51
C ALA A 93 -16.01 12.61 -16.41
N LEU A 94 -15.21 12.88 -17.43
CA LEU A 94 -13.78 12.57 -17.42
C LEU A 94 -13.02 13.38 -16.35
N ARG A 95 -13.32 14.68 -16.20
CA ARG A 95 -12.70 15.54 -15.20
C ARG A 95 -12.97 15.08 -13.77
N LEU A 96 -14.15 14.57 -13.52
CA LEU A 96 -14.57 14.03 -12.22
C LEU A 96 -14.08 12.59 -11.99
N GLY A 97 -13.37 11.98 -12.93
CA GLY A 97 -12.87 10.62 -12.83
C GLY A 97 -13.93 9.56 -13.08
N GLY A 98 -14.89 9.83 -13.98
CA GLY A 98 -15.76 8.81 -14.55
C GLY A 98 -14.94 7.77 -15.31
N PHE A 99 -15.38 6.53 -15.30
CA PHE A 99 -14.65 5.41 -15.93
C PHE A 99 -14.93 5.35 -17.45
N ASP A 100 -16.18 5.50 -17.83
CA ASP A 100 -16.59 5.45 -19.24
C ASP A 100 -17.88 6.25 -19.48
N TYR A 101 -18.16 6.49 -20.76
CA TYR A 101 -19.32 7.26 -21.23
C TYR A 101 -19.92 6.59 -22.45
N ILE A 102 -21.19 6.22 -22.37
CA ILE A 102 -21.91 5.49 -23.41
C ILE A 102 -23.14 6.30 -23.86
N MET A 103 -23.18 6.63 -25.13
CA MET A 103 -24.34 7.34 -25.73
C MET A 103 -25.44 6.36 -26.04
N GLN A 104 -26.63 6.63 -25.56
CA GLN A 104 -27.84 5.85 -25.84
C GLN A 104 -28.60 6.36 -27.08
N PRO A 105 -29.30 5.48 -27.82
CA PRO A 105 -29.45 4.04 -27.61
C PRO A 105 -28.17 3.27 -27.95
N ALA A 106 -27.70 2.45 -27.02
CA ALA A 106 -26.53 1.58 -27.20
C ALA A 106 -26.94 0.11 -27.15
N PRO A 107 -26.28 -0.78 -27.90
CA PRO A 107 -26.44 -2.22 -27.72
C PRO A 107 -26.09 -2.63 -26.28
N TYR A 108 -26.86 -3.54 -25.71
CA TYR A 108 -26.58 -4.04 -24.35
C TYR A 108 -25.19 -4.70 -24.20
N GLU A 109 -24.68 -5.29 -25.28
CA GLU A 109 -23.33 -5.85 -25.35
C GLU A 109 -22.27 -4.77 -25.07
N GLN A 110 -22.45 -3.56 -25.62
CA GLN A 110 -21.54 -2.43 -25.37
C GLN A 110 -21.54 -2.01 -23.89
N VAL A 111 -22.70 -2.03 -23.25
CA VAL A 111 -22.83 -1.74 -21.81
C VAL A 111 -22.15 -2.84 -20.99
N ALA A 112 -22.40 -4.11 -21.34
CA ALA A 112 -21.76 -5.26 -20.67
C ALA A 112 -20.23 -5.22 -20.81
N ASP A 113 -19.70 -4.89 -21.98
CA ASP A 113 -18.26 -4.77 -22.24
C ASP A 113 -17.63 -3.64 -21.41
N ALA A 114 -18.30 -2.50 -21.27
CA ALA A 114 -17.83 -1.40 -20.43
C ALA A 114 -17.80 -1.78 -18.95
N VAL A 115 -18.84 -2.48 -18.48
CA VAL A 115 -18.89 -3.01 -17.10
C VAL A 115 -17.78 -4.06 -16.87
N SER A 116 -17.51 -4.93 -17.85
CA SER A 116 -16.42 -5.90 -17.76
C SER A 116 -15.07 -5.21 -17.61
N ARG A 117 -14.78 -4.20 -18.43
CA ARG A 117 -13.54 -3.42 -18.34
C ARG A 117 -13.41 -2.69 -17.00
N ALA A 118 -14.50 -2.13 -16.48
CA ALA A 118 -14.52 -1.49 -15.17
C ALA A 118 -14.22 -2.49 -14.05
N LEU A 119 -14.82 -3.67 -14.13
CA LEU A 119 -14.62 -4.74 -13.16
C LEU A 119 -13.18 -5.29 -13.19
N ASP A 120 -12.59 -5.45 -14.36
CA ASP A 120 -11.21 -5.91 -14.50
C ASP A 120 -10.24 -4.87 -13.93
N ASN A 121 -10.49 -3.58 -14.17
CA ASN A 121 -9.72 -2.50 -13.56
C ASN A 121 -9.77 -2.52 -12.01
N VAL A 122 -10.96 -2.77 -11.43
CA VAL A 122 -11.10 -2.93 -9.98
C VAL A 122 -10.31 -4.14 -9.47
N LYS A 123 -10.37 -5.28 -10.16
CA LYS A 123 -9.63 -6.49 -9.79
C LYS A 123 -8.11 -6.30 -9.87
N GLU A 124 -7.63 -5.61 -10.90
CA GLU A 124 -6.20 -5.28 -11.05
C GLU A 124 -5.72 -4.38 -9.92
N GLU A 125 -6.48 -3.37 -9.55
CA GLU A 125 -6.17 -2.48 -8.42
C GLU A 125 -6.12 -3.26 -7.09
N TRP A 126 -7.08 -4.12 -6.83
CA TRP A 126 -7.09 -4.96 -5.63
C TRP A 126 -5.91 -5.94 -5.59
N ALA A 127 -5.57 -6.56 -6.72
CA ALA A 127 -4.41 -7.45 -6.81
C ALA A 127 -3.11 -6.70 -6.55
N ALA A 128 -2.97 -5.47 -7.05
CA ALA A 128 -1.81 -4.63 -6.79
C ALA A 128 -1.69 -4.22 -5.32
N LEU A 129 -2.81 -3.83 -4.69
CA LEU A 129 -2.87 -3.50 -3.25
C LEU A 129 -2.57 -4.73 -2.38
N GLU A 130 -3.09 -5.90 -2.75
CA GLU A 130 -2.81 -7.15 -2.03
C GLU A 130 -1.33 -7.55 -2.14
N LEU A 131 -0.72 -7.40 -3.32
CA LEU A 131 0.70 -7.67 -3.53
C LEU A 131 1.56 -6.71 -2.70
N GLN A 132 1.20 -5.43 -2.68
CA GLN A 132 1.88 -4.41 -1.87
C GLN A 132 1.75 -4.69 -0.36
N SER A 133 0.57 -5.06 0.11
CA SER A 133 0.33 -5.38 1.51
C SER A 133 1.04 -6.66 1.94
N ARG A 134 1.06 -7.68 1.09
CA ARG A 134 1.83 -8.92 1.33
C ARG A 134 3.32 -8.65 1.37
N GLY A 135 3.82 -7.78 0.50
CA GLY A 135 5.23 -7.35 0.51
C GLY A 135 5.60 -6.66 1.82
N ALA A 136 4.78 -5.74 2.31
CA ALA A 136 5.02 -5.03 3.57
C ALA A 136 5.00 -5.98 4.78
N VAL A 137 4.02 -6.87 4.87
CA VAL A 137 3.93 -7.87 5.96
C VAL A 137 5.11 -8.85 5.90
N PHE A 138 5.49 -9.27 4.70
CA PHE A 138 6.65 -10.15 4.51
C PHE A 138 7.96 -9.47 4.92
N ASP A 139 8.13 -8.18 4.59
CA ASP A 139 9.32 -7.41 4.97
C ASP A 139 9.42 -7.19 6.49
N ASP A 140 8.31 -6.95 7.17
CA ASP A 140 8.29 -6.81 8.64
C ASP A 140 8.59 -8.15 9.34
N GLN A 141 7.97 -9.25 8.92
CA GLN A 141 8.26 -10.58 9.45
C GLN A 141 9.72 -11.00 9.19
N LYS A 142 10.24 -10.71 8.01
CA LYS A 142 11.62 -10.96 7.63
C LYS A 142 12.60 -10.18 8.51
N LYS A 143 12.31 -8.91 8.81
CA LYS A 143 13.11 -8.08 9.70
C LYS A 143 13.18 -8.65 11.12
N GLU A 144 12.05 -9.09 11.67
CA GLU A 144 11.96 -9.69 12.99
C GLU A 144 12.74 -11.01 13.08
N ILE A 145 12.62 -11.86 12.05
CA ILE A 145 13.37 -13.13 11.96
C ILE A 145 14.86 -12.85 11.90
N VAL A 146 15.32 -11.93 11.05
CA VAL A 146 16.71 -11.53 10.89
C VAL A 146 17.26 -10.98 12.21
N GLU A 147 16.52 -10.10 12.87
CA GLU A 147 16.91 -9.53 14.17
C GLU A 147 17.06 -10.61 15.24
N THR A 148 16.11 -11.53 15.31
CA THR A 148 16.14 -12.64 16.29
C THR A 148 17.30 -13.58 16.04
N MET A 149 17.59 -13.93 14.79
CA MET A 149 18.71 -14.80 14.43
C MET A 149 20.06 -14.15 14.71
N LEU A 150 20.23 -12.88 14.33
CA LEU A 150 21.47 -12.14 14.61
C LEU A 150 21.68 -11.94 16.10
N ARG A 151 20.61 -11.69 16.87
CA ARG A 151 20.69 -11.65 18.34
C ARG A 151 21.19 -12.95 18.90
N GLY A 152 20.66 -14.08 18.47
CA GLY A 152 21.11 -15.40 18.87
C GLY A 152 22.59 -15.65 18.53
N PHE A 153 23.03 -15.23 17.36
CA PHE A 153 24.41 -15.33 16.93
C PHE A 153 25.34 -14.44 17.76
N LEU A 154 25.01 -13.17 17.96
CA LEU A 154 25.80 -12.22 18.75
C LEU A 154 25.94 -12.63 20.22
N LEU A 155 24.94 -13.33 20.76
CA LEU A 155 24.94 -13.84 22.12
C LEU A 155 25.57 -15.27 22.25
N GLY A 156 26.05 -15.84 21.13
CA GLY A 156 26.63 -17.17 21.10
C GLY A 156 25.63 -18.33 21.25
N ASN A 157 24.35 -18.06 21.11
CA ASN A 157 23.26 -19.02 21.35
C ASN A 157 22.72 -19.70 20.05
N ALA A 158 23.17 -19.29 18.87
CA ALA A 158 22.71 -19.84 17.60
C ALA A 158 23.84 -20.59 16.86
N PRO A 159 23.59 -21.78 16.29
CA PRO A 159 24.56 -22.45 15.42
C PRO A 159 24.75 -21.65 14.13
N GLY A 160 26.04 -21.46 13.73
CA GLY A 160 26.40 -20.70 12.53
C GLY A 160 25.72 -21.20 11.22
N SER A 161 25.40 -22.52 11.15
CA SER A 161 24.69 -23.12 10.03
C SER A 161 23.26 -22.57 9.78
N SER A 162 22.69 -21.90 10.75
CA SER A 162 21.36 -21.29 10.61
C SER A 162 21.34 -19.99 9.79
N LEU A 163 22.50 -19.36 9.58
CA LEU A 163 22.59 -18.08 8.89
C LEU A 163 22.75 -18.19 7.36
N THR A 164 23.22 -19.33 6.86
CA THR A 164 23.65 -19.51 5.45
C THR A 164 22.54 -19.16 4.46
N ALA A 165 21.30 -19.59 4.71
CA ALA A 165 20.17 -19.29 3.86
C ALA A 165 19.83 -17.79 3.79
N PHE A 166 20.05 -17.05 4.88
CA PHE A 166 19.81 -15.61 4.94
C PHE A 166 20.98 -14.80 4.36
N GLU A 167 22.19 -15.35 4.42
CA GLU A 167 23.38 -14.81 3.76
C GLU A 167 23.24 -14.82 2.24
N GLU A 168 22.71 -15.92 1.69
CA GLU A 168 22.43 -16.04 0.24
C GLU A 168 21.41 -14.99 -0.23
N LEU A 169 20.42 -14.68 0.60
CA LEU A 169 19.43 -13.64 0.34
C LEU A 169 19.92 -12.22 0.63
N SER A 170 21.18 -12.07 1.06
CA SER A 170 21.77 -10.77 1.46
C SER A 170 20.99 -10.03 2.56
N LEU A 171 20.40 -10.76 3.48
CA LEU A 171 19.59 -10.26 4.57
C LEU A 171 20.36 -10.11 5.88
N VAL A 172 21.41 -10.92 6.03
CA VAL A 172 22.35 -10.89 7.15
C VAL A 172 23.77 -10.72 6.62
N PRO A 173 24.71 -10.25 7.45
CA PRO A 173 26.11 -10.20 7.10
C PRO A 173 26.65 -11.59 6.74
N ARG A 174 27.47 -11.67 5.70
CA ARG A 174 28.16 -12.91 5.32
C ARG A 174 29.33 -13.17 6.25
N GLN A 175 29.45 -14.39 6.76
CA GLN A 175 30.51 -14.77 7.71
C GLN A 175 31.91 -14.65 7.11
N GLU A 176 32.06 -14.79 5.80
CA GLU A 176 33.35 -14.71 5.10
C GLU A 176 33.85 -13.26 4.86
N ARG A 177 33.04 -12.25 5.19
CA ARG A 177 33.36 -10.84 4.95
C ARG A 177 33.48 -10.09 6.25
N GLU A 178 34.40 -9.13 6.27
CA GLU A 178 34.51 -8.19 7.38
C GLU A 178 33.24 -7.40 7.58
N CYS A 179 32.85 -7.22 8.82
CA CYS A 179 31.74 -6.38 9.21
C CYS A 179 32.15 -5.42 10.32
N TRP A 180 31.50 -4.27 10.33
CA TRP A 180 31.61 -3.30 11.41
C TRP A 180 30.46 -3.52 12.39
N VAL A 181 30.75 -3.45 13.66
CA VAL A 181 29.79 -3.56 14.74
C VAL A 181 29.86 -2.31 15.61
N ALA A 182 28.77 -1.58 15.67
CA ALA A 182 28.65 -0.40 16.52
C ALA A 182 27.69 -0.71 17.68
N LEU A 183 28.16 -0.53 18.89
CA LEU A 183 27.34 -0.62 20.09
C LEU A 183 26.78 0.74 20.45
N MET A 184 25.46 0.82 20.60
CA MET A 184 24.76 2.05 20.93
C MET A 184 24.00 1.90 22.23
N GLN A 185 24.35 2.72 23.22
CA GLN A 185 23.61 2.78 24.49
C GLN A 185 22.97 4.16 24.64
N PRO A 186 21.69 4.25 24.98
CA PRO A 186 21.07 5.53 25.33
C PRO A 186 21.67 6.03 26.64
N LEU A 187 22.40 7.16 26.58
CA LEU A 187 23.14 7.68 27.73
C LEU A 187 22.26 8.48 28.71
N ARG A 188 21.33 9.25 28.23
CA ARG A 188 20.40 10.07 29.03
C ARG A 188 19.20 10.50 28.19
N TRP A 189 18.03 10.47 28.80
CA TRP A 189 16.83 11.14 28.33
C TRP A 189 16.81 12.57 28.84
N LYS A 190 16.17 13.48 28.12
CA LYS A 190 15.95 14.83 28.63
C LYS A 190 15.06 14.76 29.87
N GLN A 191 15.31 15.67 30.82
CA GLN A 191 14.56 15.71 32.06
C GLN A 191 13.07 15.97 31.75
N GLY A 192 12.19 15.02 32.13
CA GLY A 192 10.74 15.08 31.87
C GLY A 192 10.27 14.26 30.67
N GLU A 193 11.15 13.62 29.91
CA GLU A 193 10.77 12.68 28.83
C GLU A 193 10.81 11.24 29.36
N GLU A 194 9.79 10.44 29.04
CA GLU A 194 9.81 9.01 29.31
C GLU A 194 10.79 8.30 28.36
N PRO A 195 11.57 7.31 28.87
CA PRO A 195 12.45 6.51 28.02
C PRO A 195 11.63 5.76 26.95
N TRP A 196 12.08 5.83 25.70
CA TRP A 196 11.47 4.99 24.65
C TRP A 196 11.82 3.52 24.92
N GLU A 197 10.87 2.66 24.58
CA GLU A 197 11.16 1.22 24.56
C GLU A 197 12.28 0.90 23.58
N LEU A 198 13.12 -0.07 23.93
CA LEU A 198 14.28 -0.46 23.13
C LEU A 198 13.89 -0.96 21.74
N SER A 199 12.68 -1.54 21.60
CA SER A 199 12.08 -1.95 20.34
C SER A 199 11.81 -0.76 19.39
N LEU A 200 11.26 0.34 19.91
CA LEU A 200 11.04 1.56 19.16
C LEU A 200 12.36 2.21 18.74
N LEU A 201 13.36 2.21 19.64
CA LEU A 201 14.70 2.70 19.32
C LEU A 201 15.37 1.85 18.23
N SER A 202 15.23 0.53 18.29
CA SER A 202 15.75 -0.39 17.25
C SER A 202 15.13 -0.09 15.90
N THR A 203 13.82 0.12 15.85
CA THR A 203 13.11 0.47 14.61
C THR A 203 13.57 1.82 14.07
N ALA A 204 13.65 2.84 14.90
CA ALA A 204 14.07 4.18 14.49
C ALA A 204 15.50 4.19 13.96
N VAL A 205 16.44 3.57 14.71
CA VAL A 205 17.85 3.46 14.29
C VAL A 205 17.98 2.60 13.04
N GLY A 206 17.24 1.51 12.94
CA GLY A 206 17.20 0.65 11.75
C GLY A 206 16.78 1.40 10.49
N ASN A 207 15.73 2.18 10.56
CA ASN A 207 15.24 2.99 9.44
C ASN A 207 16.27 4.07 9.04
N MET A 208 16.81 4.81 10.02
CA MET A 208 17.83 5.83 9.77
C MET A 208 19.11 5.22 9.18
N SER A 209 19.58 4.08 9.69
CA SER A 209 20.76 3.41 9.16
C SER A 209 20.53 2.89 7.74
N SER A 210 19.36 2.34 7.46
CA SER A 210 19.00 1.92 6.10
C SER A 210 18.97 3.07 5.12
N GLU A 211 18.41 4.21 5.49
CA GLU A 211 18.38 5.41 4.66
C GLU A 211 19.79 5.94 4.33
N VAL A 212 20.68 5.91 5.30
CA VAL A 212 22.08 6.37 5.14
C VAL A 212 22.92 5.38 4.35
N PHE A 213 22.82 4.07 4.65
CA PHE A 213 23.76 3.07 4.17
C PHE A 213 23.31 2.32 2.90
N THR A 214 22.01 2.22 2.61
CA THR A 214 21.53 1.55 1.38
C THR A 214 22.05 2.21 0.10
N PRO A 215 22.05 3.55 -0.06
CA PRO A 215 22.61 4.19 -1.25
C PRO A 215 24.11 3.94 -1.44
N LEU A 216 24.81 3.62 -0.34
CA LEU A 216 26.25 3.35 -0.31
C LEU A 216 26.60 1.87 -0.54
N GLN A 217 25.62 1.05 -0.92
CA GLN A 217 25.78 -0.40 -1.07
C GLN A 217 26.31 -1.08 0.21
N VAL A 218 25.89 -0.59 1.37
CA VAL A 218 26.22 -1.17 2.68
C VAL A 218 24.97 -1.79 3.27
N LEU A 219 25.06 -3.06 3.65
CA LEU A 219 24.04 -3.73 4.46
C LEU A 219 24.11 -3.16 5.87
N SER A 220 22.99 -2.71 6.40
CA SER A 220 22.86 -2.27 7.79
C SER A 220 21.76 -3.07 8.48
N VAL A 221 22.08 -3.65 9.63
CA VAL A 221 21.10 -4.38 10.45
C VAL A 221 21.24 -3.91 11.90
N THR A 222 20.11 -3.51 12.49
CA THR A 222 20.06 -3.09 13.90
C THR A 222 19.44 -4.20 14.73
N VAL A 223 20.06 -4.55 15.84
CA VAL A 223 19.61 -5.61 16.75
C VAL A 223 19.49 -5.04 18.17
N ALA A 224 18.33 -5.19 18.78
CA ALA A 224 18.14 -4.84 20.19
C ALA A 224 18.63 -5.99 21.09
N ILE A 225 19.42 -5.65 22.13
CA ILE A 225 19.84 -6.58 23.19
C ILE A 225 19.27 -6.09 24.53
N PRO A 226 18.03 -6.56 24.88
CA PRO A 226 17.32 -6.06 26.06
C PRO A 226 18.06 -6.29 27.38
N ALA A 227 18.77 -7.40 27.52
CA ALA A 227 19.53 -7.71 28.72
C ALA A 227 20.62 -6.68 29.04
N GLU A 228 21.23 -6.10 28.00
CA GLU A 228 22.31 -5.12 28.12
C GLU A 228 21.81 -3.67 27.91
N GLN A 229 20.50 -3.48 27.67
CA GLN A 229 19.88 -2.18 27.38
C GLN A 229 20.63 -1.43 26.28
N CYS A 230 21.01 -2.13 25.21
CA CYS A 230 21.74 -1.56 24.08
C CYS A 230 21.22 -2.02 22.74
N LEU A 231 21.60 -1.26 21.71
CA LEU A 231 21.40 -1.61 20.31
C LEU A 231 22.75 -1.94 19.68
N VAL A 232 22.78 -2.96 18.84
CA VAL A 232 23.93 -3.34 18.04
C VAL A 232 23.60 -3.05 16.58
N LEU A 233 24.39 -2.18 15.95
CA LEU A 233 24.32 -1.94 14.51
C LEU A 233 25.44 -2.70 13.82
N VAL A 234 25.07 -3.59 12.91
CA VAL A 234 26.00 -4.39 12.11
C VAL A 234 26.00 -3.82 10.69
N LEU A 235 27.19 -3.50 10.17
CA LEU A 235 27.39 -2.92 8.82
C LEU A 235 28.35 -3.82 8.03
N GLN A 236 28.00 -4.11 6.79
CA GLN A 236 28.85 -4.89 5.88
C GLN A 236 28.73 -4.35 4.44
N SER A 237 29.86 -4.23 3.74
CA SER A 237 29.85 -3.88 2.31
C SER A 237 29.19 -4.99 1.48
N ARG A 238 28.25 -4.62 0.62
CA ARG A 238 27.63 -5.53 -0.35
C ARG A 238 28.55 -5.82 -1.55
N VAL A 239 29.47 -4.89 -1.85
CA VAL A 239 30.39 -4.99 -2.99
C VAL A 239 31.68 -5.76 -2.61
N GLY A 240 31.92 -5.95 -1.32
CA GLY A 240 33.10 -6.69 -0.81
C GLY A 240 34.34 -5.83 -0.59
N GLU A 241 34.27 -4.51 -0.79
CA GLU A 241 35.32 -3.58 -0.42
C GLU A 241 35.31 -3.34 1.10
N PRO A 242 36.48 -3.24 1.76
CA PRO A 242 36.53 -2.96 3.18
C PRO A 242 35.95 -1.57 3.49
N LEU A 243 35.16 -1.49 4.56
CA LEU A 243 34.60 -0.23 5.01
C LEU A 243 35.63 0.52 5.87
N GLU A 244 35.99 1.74 5.49
CA GLU A 244 36.91 2.54 6.29
C GLU A 244 36.26 3.08 7.57
N ALA A 245 36.95 2.95 8.70
CA ALA A 245 36.50 3.40 10.02
C ALA A 245 36.10 4.88 10.05
N ASP A 246 36.91 5.72 9.46
CA ASP A 246 36.69 7.16 9.41
C ASP A 246 35.45 7.53 8.58
N TYR A 247 35.17 6.76 7.54
CA TYR A 247 33.98 6.94 6.70
C TYR A 247 32.71 6.60 7.46
N ILE A 248 32.65 5.40 8.08
CA ILE A 248 31.52 4.94 8.91
C ILE A 248 31.27 5.92 10.05
N THR A 249 32.33 6.33 10.75
CA THR A 249 32.25 7.28 11.88
C THR A 249 31.67 8.62 11.45
N ARG A 250 32.04 9.14 10.28
CA ARG A 250 31.49 10.39 9.75
C ARG A 250 30.00 10.26 9.42
N GLN A 251 29.57 9.17 8.79
CA GLN A 251 28.20 8.93 8.45
C GLN A 251 27.31 8.81 9.71
N LEU A 252 27.74 8.04 10.70
CA LEU A 252 27.01 7.87 11.96
C LEU A 252 26.96 9.19 12.78
N LYS A 253 28.00 10.01 12.75
CA LYS A 253 28.01 11.34 13.40
C LYS A 253 27.12 12.34 12.67
N SER A 254 27.08 12.31 11.33
CA SER A 254 26.20 13.21 10.54
C SER A 254 24.73 12.92 10.82
N ALA A 255 24.37 11.68 11.06
CA ALA A 255 23.02 11.25 11.43
C ALA A 255 22.64 11.63 12.87
N LYS A 256 23.53 12.27 13.65
CA LYS A 256 23.35 12.65 15.08
C LYS A 256 23.02 11.48 16.02
N CYS A 257 23.26 10.25 15.59
CA CYS A 257 22.82 9.04 16.30
C CYS A 257 23.87 8.49 17.27
N VAL A 258 25.16 8.82 17.13
CA VAL A 258 26.23 8.14 17.88
C VAL A 258 27.33 9.12 18.31
N ARG A 259 27.78 9.02 19.57
CA ARG A 259 28.93 9.79 20.08
C ARG A 259 30.27 9.08 19.96
N ALA A 260 30.28 7.76 19.91
CA ALA A 260 31.49 6.97 19.78
C ALA A 260 31.23 5.67 18.99
N VAL A 261 32.15 5.33 18.09
CA VAL A 261 32.19 4.07 17.33
C VAL A 261 33.55 3.44 17.62
N TYR A 262 33.56 2.19 18.03
CA TYR A 262 34.78 1.41 18.24
C TYR A 262 34.78 0.27 17.20
N PRO A 263 35.84 0.12 16.39
CA PRO A 263 36.06 -1.09 15.61
C PRO A 263 36.35 -2.24 16.56
N LEU A 264 35.75 -3.40 16.29
CA LEU A 264 36.10 -4.66 16.94
C LEU A 264 37.25 -5.33 16.20
#